data_86227adcfd648ff3662b0d9af0aad26d
#
_entry.id   86227adcfd648ff3662b0d9af0aad26d
#
_cell.length_a   1.000
_cell.length_b   1.000
_cell.length_c   1.000
_cell.angle_alpha   90.00
_cell.angle_beta   90.00
_cell.angle_gamma   90.00
#
_symmetry.space_group_name_H-M   'P 1'
#
loop_
_entity.id
_entity.type
_entity.pdbx_description
1 polymer ?
#
loop_
_entity_poly.entity_id
_entity_poly.type
_entity_poly.pdbx_seq_one_letter_code
_entity_poly.pdbx_strand_id
1 'polypeptide(L)'
;MEILFNFLKLFALVLCSAGVTAILSRYMQFSKFKVNALANIFIITVVSVSLFMFGGISVWTVKGIVMALVLLYASVQDISTRKADDSLWIMLLMLSLVNFGEHSVLSMILGGLVVFVPQLAIAIFSKNGGIGGADIKISTAAAICLGFFGGT
;
A
#
# COMPACT_ATOMS: atom_id res chain seq x y z
N MET A 1 15.08 -6.25 -29.53
CA MET A 1 14.31 -5.01 -29.39
C MET A 1 13.37 -5.03 -28.17
N GLU A 2 12.64 -6.11 -27.90
CA GLU A 2 11.72 -6.22 -26.74
C GLU A 2 12.42 -6.08 -25.38
N ILE A 3 13.60 -6.68 -25.21
CA ILE A 3 14.35 -6.61 -23.94
C ILE A 3 14.73 -5.16 -23.60
N LEU A 4 15.21 -4.41 -24.59
CA LEU A 4 15.57 -2.99 -24.41
C LEU A 4 14.31 -2.15 -24.06
N PHE A 5 13.18 -2.44 -24.71
CA PHE A 5 11.93 -1.73 -24.47
C PHE A 5 11.36 -2.03 -23.07
N ASN A 6 11.42 -3.27 -22.60
CA ASN A 6 11.02 -3.65 -21.25
C ASN A 6 11.94 -3.04 -20.17
N PHE A 7 13.25 -2.99 -20.45
CA PHE A 7 14.19 -2.31 -19.56
C PHE A 7 13.90 -0.80 -19.45
N LEU A 8 13.58 -0.15 -20.56
CA LEU A 8 13.23 1.29 -20.57
C LEU A 8 11.94 1.55 -19.78
N LYS A 9 10.95 0.68 -19.92
CA LYS A 9 9.69 0.76 -19.16
C LYS A 9 9.92 0.59 -17.65
N LEU A 10 10.72 -0.41 -17.25
CA LEU A 10 11.08 -0.61 -15.86
C LEU A 10 11.81 0.62 -15.29
N PHE A 11 12.79 1.13 -16.04
CA PHE A 11 13.55 2.30 -15.63
C PHE A 11 12.65 3.54 -15.42
N ALA A 12 11.74 3.80 -16.36
CA ALA A 12 10.78 4.89 -16.25
C ALA A 12 9.86 4.72 -15.01
N LEU A 13 9.34 3.52 -14.77
CA LEU A 13 8.49 3.21 -13.64
C LEU A 13 9.23 3.46 -12.30
N VAL A 14 10.46 2.96 -12.20
CA VAL A 14 11.29 3.14 -10.99
C VAL A 14 11.63 4.61 -10.77
N LEU A 15 11.98 5.36 -11.81
CA LEU A 15 12.24 6.81 -11.69
C LEU A 15 11.01 7.57 -11.24
N CYS A 16 9.83 7.28 -11.81
CA CYS A 16 8.58 7.92 -11.41
C CYS A 16 8.24 7.60 -9.96
N SER A 17 8.31 6.33 -9.55
CA SER A 17 7.98 5.93 -8.17
C SER A 17 8.97 6.51 -7.16
N ALA A 18 10.26 6.52 -7.47
CA ALA A 18 11.29 7.14 -6.63
C ALA A 18 11.12 8.66 -6.53
N GLY A 19 10.77 9.34 -7.63
CA GLY A 19 10.50 10.77 -7.66
C GLY A 19 9.30 11.14 -6.78
N VAL A 20 8.18 10.42 -6.90
CA VAL A 20 7.00 10.60 -6.05
C VAL A 20 7.35 10.37 -4.59
N THR A 21 8.13 9.33 -4.29
CA THR A 21 8.56 9.04 -2.91
C THR A 21 9.47 10.13 -2.34
N ALA A 22 10.35 10.69 -3.15
CA ALA A 22 11.21 11.80 -2.73
C ALA A 22 10.39 13.05 -2.38
N ILE A 23 9.39 13.39 -3.20
CA ILE A 23 8.46 14.50 -2.96
C ILE A 23 7.66 14.24 -1.67
N LEU A 24 7.10 13.03 -1.53
CA LEU A 24 6.35 12.62 -0.36
C LEU A 24 7.20 12.69 0.92
N SER A 25 8.44 12.20 0.86
CA SER A 25 9.37 12.26 1.99
C SER A 25 9.74 13.68 2.39
N ARG A 26 9.88 14.60 1.42
CA ARG A 26 10.08 16.03 1.71
C ARG A 26 8.85 16.66 2.35
N TYR A 27 7.66 16.33 1.87
CA TYR A 27 6.40 16.79 2.47
C TYR A 27 6.28 16.31 3.93
N MET A 28 6.58 15.04 4.20
CA MET A 28 6.61 14.48 5.55
C MET A 28 7.63 15.18 6.46
N GLN A 29 8.85 15.48 5.96
CA GLN A 29 9.86 16.23 6.71
C GLN A 29 9.38 17.64 7.04
N PHE A 30 8.72 18.32 6.10
CA PHE A 30 8.11 19.64 6.32
C PHE A 30 7.03 19.57 7.41
N SER A 31 6.28 18.46 7.48
CA SER A 31 5.27 18.18 8.52
C SER A 31 5.91 17.71 9.85
N LYS A 32 7.23 17.84 10.01
CA LYS A 32 7.99 17.48 11.23
C LYS A 32 8.05 15.98 11.55
N PHE A 33 7.76 15.10 10.59
CA PHE A 33 7.96 13.67 10.77
C PHE A 33 9.45 13.29 10.69
N LYS A 34 9.87 12.34 11.53
CA LYS A 34 11.23 11.77 11.45
C LYS A 34 11.30 10.78 10.28
N VAL A 35 11.76 11.24 9.13
CA VAL A 35 11.78 10.46 7.90
C VAL A 35 13.19 10.29 7.37
N ASN A 36 13.56 9.06 7.06
CA ASN A 36 14.75 8.77 6.26
C ASN A 36 14.33 8.62 4.78
N ALA A 37 14.49 9.69 4.02
CA ALA A 37 14.08 9.72 2.60
C ALA A 37 14.78 8.64 1.77
N LEU A 38 16.06 8.33 2.04
CA LEU A 38 16.80 7.31 1.31
C LEU A 38 16.22 5.90 1.56
N ALA A 39 15.86 5.60 2.81
CA ALA A 39 15.24 4.32 3.15
C ALA A 39 13.87 4.17 2.46
N ASN A 40 13.05 5.22 2.46
CA ASN A 40 11.75 5.20 1.79
C ASN A 40 11.88 5.00 0.28
N ILE A 41 12.81 5.71 -0.38
CA ILE A 41 13.08 5.54 -1.81
C ILE A 41 13.55 4.10 -2.10
N PHE A 42 14.44 3.55 -1.27
CA PHE A 42 14.91 2.18 -1.41
C PHE A 42 13.76 1.17 -1.32
N ILE A 43 12.90 1.28 -0.30
CA ILE A 43 11.75 0.39 -0.11
C ILE A 43 10.82 0.43 -1.32
N ILE A 44 10.41 1.63 -1.77
CA ILE A 44 9.51 1.76 -2.91
C ILE A 44 10.16 1.29 -4.22
N THR A 45 11.46 1.50 -4.39
CA THR A 45 12.19 0.97 -5.54
C THR A 45 12.13 -0.56 -5.58
N VAL A 46 12.43 -1.23 -4.46
CA VAL A 46 12.37 -2.69 -4.36
C VAL A 46 10.95 -3.20 -4.65
N VAL A 47 9.92 -2.56 -4.08
CA VAL A 47 8.52 -2.92 -4.34
C VAL A 47 8.16 -2.73 -5.80
N SER A 48 8.55 -1.61 -6.42
CA SER A 48 8.25 -1.31 -7.83
C SER A 48 8.90 -2.32 -8.78
N VAL A 49 10.17 -2.68 -8.52
CA VAL A 49 10.88 -3.70 -9.29
C VAL A 49 10.19 -5.05 -9.14
N SER A 50 9.86 -5.45 -7.91
CA SER A 50 9.17 -6.72 -7.65
C SER A 50 7.83 -6.79 -8.36
N LEU A 51 6.99 -5.78 -8.24
CA LEU A 51 5.69 -5.73 -8.91
C LEU A 51 5.82 -5.76 -10.44
N PHE A 52 6.82 -5.07 -11.00
CA PHE A 52 7.09 -5.11 -12.43
C PHE A 52 7.54 -6.49 -12.91
N MET A 53 8.37 -7.19 -12.14
CA MET A 53 8.84 -8.54 -12.49
C MET A 53 7.72 -9.56 -12.55
N PHE A 54 6.67 -9.40 -11.71
CA PHE A 54 5.52 -10.31 -11.68
C PHE A 54 4.40 -9.90 -12.65
N GLY A 55 4.13 -8.61 -12.81
CA GLY A 55 2.95 -8.10 -13.52
C GLY A 55 3.24 -7.25 -14.77
N GLY A 56 4.51 -6.98 -15.09
CA GLY A 56 4.88 -6.04 -16.15
C GLY A 56 4.33 -4.64 -15.90
N ILE A 57 4.07 -3.87 -16.97
CA ILE A 57 3.32 -2.61 -16.88
C ILE A 57 1.83 -2.94 -17.03
N SER A 58 1.16 -2.98 -15.91
CA SER A 58 -0.28 -3.21 -15.83
C SER A 58 -0.93 -2.23 -14.85
N VAL A 59 -2.24 -2.09 -14.90
CA VAL A 59 -3.00 -1.32 -13.90
C VAL A 59 -2.74 -1.86 -12.50
N TRP A 60 -2.56 -3.16 -12.36
CA TRP A 60 -2.17 -3.86 -11.14
C TRP A 60 -0.85 -3.36 -10.56
N THR A 61 0.17 -3.25 -11.38
CA THR A 61 1.49 -2.75 -10.97
C THR A 61 1.40 -1.33 -10.45
N VAL A 62 0.68 -0.46 -11.17
CA VAL A 62 0.46 0.94 -10.74
C VAL A 62 -0.34 1.00 -9.45
N LYS A 63 -1.45 0.24 -9.36
CA LYS A 63 -2.27 0.12 -8.15
C LYS A 63 -1.45 -0.35 -6.95
N GLY A 64 -0.61 -1.37 -7.13
CA GLY A 64 0.28 -1.89 -6.10
C GLY A 64 1.31 -0.87 -5.61
N ILE A 65 1.89 -0.08 -6.52
CA ILE A 65 2.83 0.99 -6.17
C ILE A 65 2.13 2.10 -5.37
N VAL A 66 0.94 2.54 -5.81
CA VAL A 66 0.16 3.56 -5.09
C VAL A 66 -0.22 3.05 -3.69
N MET A 67 -0.66 1.79 -3.58
CA MET A 67 -0.95 1.15 -2.30
C MET A 67 0.30 1.14 -1.39
N ALA A 68 1.46 0.77 -1.92
CA ALA A 68 2.71 0.77 -1.17
C ALA A 68 3.10 2.18 -0.69
N LEU A 69 2.87 3.22 -1.48
CA LEU A 69 3.09 4.62 -1.09
C LEU A 69 2.17 5.05 0.06
N VAL A 70 0.88 4.68 0.01
CA VAL A 70 -0.08 4.98 1.08
C VAL A 70 0.31 4.26 2.37
N LEU A 71 0.68 2.98 2.29
CA LEU A 71 1.12 2.20 3.45
C LEU A 71 2.44 2.72 4.03
N LEU A 72 3.38 3.14 3.17
CA LEU A 72 4.63 3.76 3.63
C LEU A 72 4.35 5.07 4.38
N TYR A 73 3.44 5.91 3.87
CA TYR A 73 3.03 7.12 4.55
C TYR A 73 2.39 6.80 5.91
N ALA A 74 1.46 5.85 5.95
CA ALA A 74 0.82 5.38 7.19
C ALA A 74 1.85 4.91 8.22
N SER A 75 2.83 4.11 7.79
CA SER A 75 3.90 3.59 8.65
C SER A 75 4.77 4.70 9.23
N VAL A 76 5.18 5.68 8.42
CA VAL A 76 5.97 6.82 8.90
C VAL A 76 5.19 7.68 9.88
N GLN A 77 3.91 7.91 9.61
CA GLN A 77 3.03 8.67 10.48
C GLN A 77 2.86 7.96 11.82
N ASP A 78 2.60 6.65 11.81
CA ASP A 78 2.45 5.85 13.02
C ASP A 78 3.73 5.86 13.88
N ILE A 79 4.90 5.64 13.28
CA ILE A 79 6.20 5.71 13.98
C ILE A 79 6.43 7.09 14.61
N SER A 80 5.98 8.16 13.93
CA SER A 80 6.23 9.54 14.38
C SER A 80 5.26 10.05 15.41
N THR A 81 3.99 9.68 15.28
CA THR A 81 2.88 10.25 16.09
C THR A 81 2.13 9.21 16.92
N ARG A 82 2.36 7.92 16.67
CA ARG A 82 1.57 6.80 17.19
C ARG A 82 0.07 6.93 16.92
N LYS A 83 -0.27 7.62 15.84
CA LYS A 83 -1.64 7.82 15.37
C LYS A 83 -1.60 7.78 13.84
N ALA A 84 -2.42 6.95 13.23
CA ALA A 84 -2.65 6.97 11.79
C ALA A 84 -3.94 7.74 11.49
N ASP A 85 -3.90 8.61 10.46
CA ASP A 85 -5.08 9.38 10.07
C ASP A 85 -6.15 8.48 9.46
N ASP A 86 -7.40 8.75 9.83
CA ASP A 86 -8.55 8.04 9.26
C ASP A 86 -8.72 8.23 7.74
N SER A 87 -8.06 9.24 7.14
CA SER A 87 -8.07 9.43 5.69
C SER A 87 -7.37 8.31 4.90
N LEU A 88 -6.39 7.63 5.51
CA LEU A 88 -5.56 6.63 4.83
C LEU A 88 -6.35 5.38 4.44
N TRP A 89 -7.21 4.87 5.31
CA TRP A 89 -8.04 3.73 4.98
C TRP A 89 -9.08 4.06 3.91
N ILE A 90 -9.59 5.32 3.88
CA ILE A 90 -10.49 5.80 2.83
C ILE A 90 -9.76 5.84 1.49
N MET A 91 -8.51 6.33 1.45
CA MET A 91 -7.69 6.32 0.23
C MET A 91 -7.47 4.89 -0.29
N LEU A 92 -7.22 3.92 0.57
CA LEU A 92 -7.09 2.51 0.20
C LEU A 92 -8.41 1.94 -0.33
N LEU A 93 -9.55 2.29 0.26
CA LEU A 93 -10.87 1.90 -0.26
C LEU A 93 -11.15 2.51 -1.63
N MET A 94 -10.83 3.79 -1.84
CA MET A 94 -10.95 4.42 -3.16
C MET A 94 -10.04 3.73 -4.19
N LEU A 95 -8.83 3.35 -3.79
CA LEU A 95 -7.91 2.60 -4.64
C LEU A 95 -8.47 1.20 -4.99
N SER A 96 -9.28 0.60 -4.12
CA SER A 96 -9.92 -0.69 -4.41
C SER A 96 -10.91 -0.63 -5.56
N LEU A 97 -11.50 0.56 -5.84
CA LEU A 97 -12.41 0.77 -6.96
C LEU A 97 -11.67 0.82 -8.30
N VAL A 98 -10.36 1.07 -8.30
CA VAL A 98 -9.55 1.01 -9.52
C VAL A 98 -9.49 -0.44 -9.97
N ASN A 99 -9.85 -0.68 -11.22
CA ASN A 99 -9.92 -2.02 -11.84
C ASN A 99 -10.94 -2.98 -11.19
N PHE A 100 -12.06 -2.43 -10.74
CA PHE A 100 -13.17 -3.16 -10.08
C PHE A 100 -13.71 -4.31 -10.93
N GLY A 101 -13.60 -4.25 -12.25
CA GLY A 101 -14.11 -5.28 -13.18
C GLY A 101 -13.33 -6.59 -13.20
N GLU A 102 -12.09 -6.61 -12.74
CA GLU A 102 -11.23 -7.80 -12.71
C GLU A 102 -11.40 -8.66 -11.44
N HIS A 103 -11.88 -8.04 -10.35
CA HIS A 103 -12.17 -8.76 -9.11
C HIS A 103 -13.66 -8.87 -8.88
N SER A 104 -14.12 -10.07 -8.52
CA SER A 104 -15.49 -10.21 -8.05
C SER A 104 -15.65 -9.46 -6.72
N VAL A 105 -16.74 -8.74 -6.53
CA VAL A 105 -17.08 -8.05 -5.27
C VAL A 105 -16.99 -9.01 -4.08
N LEU A 106 -17.37 -10.26 -4.29
CA LEU A 106 -17.27 -11.31 -3.28
C LEU A 106 -15.84 -11.57 -2.84
N SER A 107 -14.88 -11.62 -3.79
CA SER A 107 -13.46 -11.79 -3.48
C SER A 107 -12.90 -10.63 -2.64
N MET A 108 -13.32 -9.40 -2.94
CA MET A 108 -12.90 -8.22 -2.18
C MET A 108 -13.46 -8.25 -0.74
N ILE A 109 -14.74 -8.58 -0.59
CA ILE A 109 -15.38 -8.71 0.72
C ILE A 109 -14.73 -9.84 1.53
N LEU A 110 -14.52 -11.01 0.92
CA LEU A 110 -13.85 -12.14 1.58
C LEU A 110 -12.42 -11.79 2.00
N GLY A 111 -11.64 -11.11 1.15
CA GLY A 111 -10.31 -10.61 1.48
C GLY A 111 -10.34 -9.71 2.72
N GLY A 112 -11.25 -8.76 2.77
CA GLY A 112 -11.45 -7.90 3.92
C GLY A 112 -11.85 -8.67 5.19
N LEU A 113 -12.79 -9.58 5.10
CA LEU A 113 -13.28 -10.36 6.24
C LEU A 113 -12.19 -11.26 6.84
N VAL A 114 -11.39 -11.93 6.01
CA VAL A 114 -10.30 -12.81 6.45
C VAL A 114 -9.24 -12.06 7.27
N VAL A 115 -9.02 -10.79 6.96
CA VAL A 115 -8.09 -9.95 7.73
C VAL A 115 -8.78 -9.28 8.92
N PHE A 116 -9.99 -8.78 8.73
CA PHE A 116 -10.74 -8.04 9.75
C PHE A 116 -11.12 -8.92 10.95
N VAL A 117 -11.67 -10.12 10.71
CA VAL A 117 -12.21 -10.97 11.78
C VAL A 117 -11.14 -11.42 12.79
N PRO A 118 -9.97 -11.94 12.38
CA PRO A 118 -8.92 -12.31 13.34
C PRO A 118 -8.39 -11.11 14.12
N GLN A 119 -8.18 -9.97 13.45
CA GLN A 119 -7.67 -8.77 14.12
C GLN A 119 -8.68 -8.20 15.13
N LEU A 120 -9.96 -8.19 14.78
CA LEU A 120 -11.02 -7.80 15.70
C LEU A 120 -11.10 -8.75 16.90
N ALA A 121 -10.99 -10.05 16.67
CA ALA A 121 -10.96 -11.04 17.76
C ALA A 121 -9.76 -10.78 18.70
N ILE A 122 -8.57 -10.58 18.17
CA ILE A 122 -7.38 -10.24 18.97
C ILE A 122 -7.61 -8.93 19.76
N ALA A 123 -8.18 -7.91 19.13
CA ALA A 123 -8.46 -6.63 19.79
C ALA A 123 -9.44 -6.76 20.95
N ILE A 124 -10.48 -7.61 20.80
CA ILE A 124 -11.49 -7.85 21.85
C ILE A 124 -10.91 -8.70 23.00
N PHE A 125 -10.17 -9.76 22.68
CA PHE A 125 -9.63 -10.69 23.67
C PHE A 125 -8.35 -10.19 24.35
N SER A 126 -7.64 -9.23 23.75
CA SER A 126 -6.43 -8.65 24.35
C SER A 126 -6.81 -7.58 25.38
N LYS A 127 -6.68 -7.93 26.65
CA LYS A 127 -6.97 -7.02 27.79
C LYS A 127 -6.11 -5.74 27.82
N ASN A 128 -5.00 -5.70 27.07
CA ASN A 128 -4.01 -4.62 27.08
C ASN A 128 -3.93 -3.82 25.76
N GLY A 129 -4.97 -3.84 24.92
CA GLY A 129 -4.99 -3.07 23.69
C GLY A 129 -3.98 -3.56 22.64
N GLY A 130 -3.97 -4.86 22.34
CA GLY A 130 -2.95 -5.51 21.51
C GLY A 130 -2.88 -5.06 20.04
N ILE A 131 -3.96 -4.50 19.47
CA ILE A 131 -3.97 -3.95 18.10
C ILE A 131 -4.72 -2.62 18.11
N GLY A 132 -4.12 -1.60 17.49
CA GLY A 132 -4.75 -0.29 17.32
C GLY A 132 -5.94 -0.35 16.35
N GLY A 133 -7.03 0.40 16.65
CA GLY A 133 -8.18 0.45 15.73
C GLY A 133 -7.85 0.98 14.33
N ALA A 134 -6.84 1.84 14.22
CA ALA A 134 -6.34 2.34 12.95
C ALA A 134 -5.68 1.24 12.12
N ASP A 135 -4.90 0.36 12.76
CA ASP A 135 -4.22 -0.77 12.09
C ASP A 135 -5.24 -1.75 11.51
N ILE A 136 -6.33 -2.02 12.25
CA ILE A 136 -7.42 -2.89 11.77
C ILE A 136 -8.08 -2.27 10.53
N LYS A 137 -8.36 -0.96 10.54
CA LYS A 137 -8.97 -0.26 9.40
C LYS A 137 -8.07 -0.29 8.17
N ILE A 138 -6.79 0.07 8.32
CA ILE A 138 -5.82 0.15 7.21
C ILE A 138 -5.56 -1.24 6.61
N SER A 139 -5.31 -2.25 7.45
CA SER A 139 -5.04 -3.61 6.96
C SER A 139 -6.25 -4.23 6.28
N THR A 140 -7.46 -4.01 6.81
CA THR A 140 -8.71 -4.45 6.18
C THR A 140 -8.93 -3.77 4.83
N ALA A 141 -8.73 -2.45 4.75
CA ALA A 141 -8.85 -1.71 3.49
C ALA A 141 -7.83 -2.18 2.45
N ALA A 142 -6.60 -2.46 2.86
CA ALA A 142 -5.57 -3.04 1.99
C ALA A 142 -5.96 -4.45 1.50
N ALA A 143 -6.52 -5.29 2.37
CA ALA A 143 -6.99 -6.62 2.00
C ALA A 143 -8.17 -6.58 1.02
N ILE A 144 -9.11 -5.64 1.20
CA ILE A 144 -10.19 -5.39 0.22
C ILE A 144 -9.61 -4.97 -1.13
N CYS A 145 -8.58 -4.11 -1.12
CA CYS A 145 -7.91 -3.65 -2.32
C CYS A 145 -7.23 -4.79 -3.11
N LEU A 146 -6.68 -5.79 -2.42
CA LEU A 146 -6.02 -6.95 -3.02
C LEU A 146 -7.00 -8.07 -3.42
N GLY A 147 -8.14 -8.18 -2.76
CA GLY A 147 -9.06 -9.31 -2.89
C GLY A 147 -8.55 -10.61 -2.25
N PHE A 148 -9.40 -11.62 -2.15
CA PHE A 148 -9.07 -12.90 -1.47
C PHE A 148 -8.15 -13.81 -2.30
N PHE A 149 -8.34 -13.81 -3.61
CA PHE A 149 -7.44 -14.45 -4.57
C PHE A 149 -6.98 -13.36 -5.51
N GLY A 150 -5.76 -12.89 -5.41
CA GLY A 150 -5.20 -11.88 -6.31
C GLY A 150 -5.39 -12.24 -7.77
N GLY A 151 -6.60 -12.08 -8.29
CA GLY A 151 -7.06 -12.32 -9.64
C GLY A 151 -6.49 -13.58 -10.30
N THR A 152 -7.28 -14.61 -10.41
CA THR A 152 -7.05 -15.65 -11.43
C THR A 152 -7.33 -15.10 -12.81
#